data_0bc96419c9d836e0e4afb7a118ac9420
#
_entry.id   0bc96419c9d836e0e4afb7a118ac9420
#
_cell.length_a   1.000
_cell.length_b   1.000
_cell.length_c   1.000
_cell.angle_alpha   90.00
_cell.angle_beta   90.00
_cell.angle_gamma   90.00
#
_symmetry.space_group_name_H-M   'P 1'
#
loop_
_entity.id
_entity.type
_entity.pdbx_description
1 polymer ?
#
loop_
_entity_poly.entity_id
_entity_poly.type
_entity_poly.pdbx_seq_one_letter_code
_entity_poly.pdbx_strand_id
1 'polypeptide(L)'
;MTDTALKAAPPDTGKLATLTVGAVGVVFGDIGTSPLYTLRECFGGEHGLPLTPDNILGIMSLVFWAMVMVVTVKYVGFVMRADNKGEGGILSLLALASKTRPDASGRLTLLTALGLFGAALFYGDGMITPAMSVLSAVEGLEVAEPALESAVVPLTVAILIALFAIQSHGTSRVGALFGPIMLAWFSTLGILGLVEVVQQPGVLVAFSPLYALSFFGNHGVAGFLVLGAVVLAVTGGEALYADIGHFGRRPIQVAWLAIVLPALLLNYLGQCALLLTDPSAVRSPFYLLAPEWGLYPLIGLSTAAAVIASQAVISGVFSLTRQAVQLGLCPRLDIRHTSNEEEGQIYIPRANWGLLAAVLGLVVLFQSSSRLAAAYGIAVTGDMIITTILFLVVARRRWRWSLPACFAVGTVFLTIEIAFFAANSVKIPHGGWVPLVIAVLTLGLMATWRRGRAVLTMRLAEESLPLDAFIKRQAKSSDILRVKGTAVFMTSSSNTVPIALLHNLKHNQVLHERVVFVTVVVEDVPRVPAKDRVVVEGLAEGFYRITVRYGFSQEPNIPKALRLCKAFGLEFDVMATSFFLGRETLIPKMNSQMALWREKLFVVMSRTSVSATDFFKLPPNRVVELGTQVQL
;
A
#
# COMPACT_ATOMS: atom_id res chain seq x y z
N MET A 1 24.29 -5.90 27.87
CA MET A 1 25.08 -6.27 26.68
C MET A 1 24.83 -5.19 25.66
N THR A 2 25.82 -4.41 25.38
CA THR A 2 25.83 -3.20 24.58
C THR A 2 25.56 -3.52 23.11
N ASP A 3 24.46 -3.00 22.61
CA ASP A 3 24.06 -3.05 21.22
C ASP A 3 24.99 -2.13 20.41
N THR A 4 26.05 -2.72 19.87
CA THR A 4 26.97 -2.02 18.97
C THR A 4 26.25 -1.91 17.62
N ALA A 5 25.47 -0.84 17.45
CA ALA A 5 24.94 -0.45 16.16
C ALA A 5 26.12 -0.30 15.19
N LEU A 6 26.27 -1.26 14.28
CA LEU A 6 27.12 -1.14 13.11
C LEU A 6 26.68 0.14 12.37
N LYS A 7 27.47 1.21 12.57
CA LYS A 7 27.38 2.42 11.73
C LYS A 7 27.61 1.96 10.29
N ALA A 8 26.52 1.89 9.50
CA ALA A 8 26.64 1.71 8.07
C ALA A 8 27.55 2.82 7.53
N ALA A 9 28.55 2.43 6.75
CA ALA A 9 29.41 3.38 6.04
C ALA A 9 28.53 4.38 5.28
N PRO A 10 28.93 5.66 5.16
CA PRO A 10 28.16 6.63 4.40
C PRO A 10 27.98 6.09 2.98
N PRO A 11 26.74 6.13 2.43
CA PRO A 11 26.50 5.63 1.09
C PRO A 11 27.37 6.41 0.11
N ASP A 12 27.94 5.70 -0.85
CA ASP A 12 28.66 6.25 -2.00
C ASP A 12 27.79 7.39 -2.61
N THR A 13 28.36 8.56 -2.78
CA THR A 13 27.64 9.76 -3.25
C THR A 13 26.96 9.53 -4.60
N GLY A 14 27.56 8.73 -5.49
CA GLY A 14 26.97 8.31 -6.75
C GLY A 14 25.71 7.45 -6.58
N LYS A 15 25.72 6.53 -5.65
CA LYS A 15 24.56 5.70 -5.33
C LYS A 15 23.41 6.51 -4.72
N LEU A 16 23.74 7.50 -3.87
CA LEU A 16 22.73 8.39 -3.29
C LEU A 16 22.04 9.23 -4.37
N ALA A 17 22.79 9.81 -5.33
CA ALA A 17 22.24 10.59 -6.43
C ALA A 17 21.29 9.74 -7.30
N THR A 18 21.71 8.54 -7.70
CA THR A 18 20.89 7.63 -8.50
C THR A 18 19.59 7.25 -7.77
N LEU A 19 19.65 6.91 -6.48
CA LEU A 19 18.46 6.61 -5.69
C LEU A 19 17.57 7.85 -5.48
N THR A 20 18.15 9.05 -5.37
CA THR A 20 17.38 10.30 -5.26
C THR A 20 16.61 10.58 -6.54
N VAL A 21 17.23 10.43 -7.71
CA VAL A 21 16.55 10.57 -9.02
C VAL A 21 15.46 9.51 -9.18
N GLY A 22 15.72 8.26 -8.78
CA GLY A 22 14.71 7.21 -8.76
C GLY A 22 13.54 7.56 -7.84
N ALA A 23 13.81 8.10 -6.65
CA ALA A 23 12.76 8.55 -5.72
C ALA A 23 11.93 9.69 -6.32
N VAL A 24 12.55 10.69 -6.99
CA VAL A 24 11.81 11.73 -7.72
C VAL A 24 10.90 11.13 -8.77
N GLY A 25 11.35 10.10 -9.47
CA GLY A 25 10.61 9.45 -10.54
C GLY A 25 9.40 8.63 -10.08
N VAL A 26 9.41 8.07 -8.88
CA VAL A 26 8.37 7.13 -8.43
C VAL A 26 7.58 7.70 -7.24
N VAL A 27 8.29 8.11 -6.17
CA VAL A 27 7.66 8.43 -4.89
C VAL A 27 6.83 9.73 -4.95
N PHE A 28 7.27 10.68 -5.76
CA PHE A 28 6.69 12.03 -5.80
C PHE A 28 5.77 12.27 -7.01
N GLY A 29 5.36 11.21 -7.69
CA GLY A 29 4.43 11.31 -8.83
C GLY A 29 3.11 11.96 -8.46
N ASP A 30 2.44 11.42 -7.45
CA ASP A 30 1.10 11.85 -7.03
C ASP A 30 1.09 13.28 -6.49
N ILE A 31 1.95 13.58 -5.50
CA ILE A 31 2.05 14.95 -4.98
C ILE A 31 2.52 15.95 -6.06
N GLY A 32 3.28 15.48 -7.06
CA GLY A 32 3.72 16.28 -8.20
C GLY A 32 2.61 16.66 -9.17
N THR A 33 1.50 15.94 -9.21
CA THR A 33 0.34 16.27 -10.06
C THR A 33 -0.69 17.14 -9.35
N SER A 34 -0.60 17.34 -8.04
CA SER A 34 -1.53 18.17 -7.25
C SER A 34 -1.66 19.62 -7.75
N PRO A 35 -0.60 20.30 -8.31
CA PRO A 35 -0.75 21.64 -8.86
C PRO A 35 -1.75 21.78 -10.01
N LEU A 36 -2.05 20.68 -10.72
CA LEU A 36 -3.01 20.69 -11.83
C LEU A 36 -4.45 21.07 -11.40
N TYR A 37 -4.80 20.78 -10.14
CA TYR A 37 -6.19 20.91 -9.70
C TYR A 37 -6.37 21.65 -8.37
N THR A 38 -5.38 21.72 -7.48
CA THR A 38 -5.57 22.20 -6.10
C THR A 38 -6.09 23.64 -6.04
N LEU A 39 -5.43 24.61 -6.69
CA LEU A 39 -5.85 26.00 -6.61
C LEU A 39 -7.15 26.27 -7.38
N ARG A 40 -7.36 25.55 -8.50
CA ARG A 40 -8.65 25.60 -9.19
C ARG A 40 -9.79 25.19 -8.25
N GLU A 41 -9.60 24.12 -7.46
CA GLU A 41 -10.60 23.66 -6.49
C GLU A 41 -10.77 24.61 -5.29
N CYS A 42 -9.71 25.32 -4.87
CA CYS A 42 -9.81 26.28 -3.79
C CYS A 42 -10.66 27.52 -4.15
N PHE A 43 -10.64 27.96 -5.40
CA PHE A 43 -11.32 29.18 -5.85
C PHE A 43 -12.53 28.91 -6.73
N GLY A 44 -12.50 27.87 -7.57
CA GLY A 44 -13.56 27.54 -8.52
C GLY A 44 -14.49 26.43 -8.06
N GLY A 45 -14.20 25.76 -6.94
CA GLY A 45 -15.00 24.65 -6.40
C GLY A 45 -16.35 25.10 -5.84
N GLU A 46 -17.16 24.14 -5.40
CA GLU A 46 -18.54 24.31 -4.89
C GLU A 46 -18.66 25.34 -3.74
N HIS A 47 -17.56 25.57 -3.01
CA HIS A 47 -17.43 26.54 -1.91
C HIS A 47 -16.36 27.60 -2.22
N GLY A 48 -16.14 27.88 -3.51
CA GLY A 48 -15.14 28.85 -3.96
C GLY A 48 -15.37 30.23 -3.36
N LEU A 49 -14.28 30.87 -2.90
CA LEU A 49 -14.33 32.22 -2.35
C LEU A 49 -14.01 33.25 -3.42
N PRO A 50 -14.49 34.50 -3.26
CA PRO A 50 -14.15 35.61 -4.18
C PRO A 50 -12.65 35.75 -4.32
N LEU A 51 -12.19 36.03 -5.55
CA LEU A 51 -10.78 36.29 -5.86
C LEU A 51 -10.37 37.67 -5.40
N THR A 52 -10.12 37.81 -4.10
CA THR A 52 -9.52 39.01 -3.51
C THR A 52 -8.07 38.74 -3.15
N PRO A 53 -7.19 39.76 -3.14
CA PRO A 53 -5.80 39.58 -2.75
C PRO A 53 -5.61 38.88 -1.40
N ASP A 54 -6.43 39.25 -0.41
CA ASP A 54 -6.37 38.66 0.93
C ASP A 54 -6.74 37.17 0.93
N ASN A 55 -7.73 36.76 0.11
CA ASN A 55 -8.13 35.38 -0.03
C ASN A 55 -7.06 34.54 -0.76
N ILE A 56 -6.47 35.09 -1.82
CA ILE A 56 -5.40 34.43 -2.57
C ILE A 56 -4.18 34.19 -1.66
N LEU A 57 -3.75 35.21 -0.92
CA LEU A 57 -2.63 35.11 0.01
C LEU A 57 -2.95 34.20 1.19
N GLY A 58 -4.17 34.25 1.70
CA GLY A 58 -4.65 33.37 2.78
C GLY A 58 -4.63 31.90 2.38
N ILE A 59 -5.19 31.56 1.21
CA ILE A 59 -5.19 30.17 0.68
C ILE A 59 -3.76 29.71 0.38
N MET A 60 -2.92 30.57 -0.21
CA MET A 60 -1.52 30.22 -0.44
C MET A 60 -0.78 29.93 0.88
N SER A 61 -1.02 30.75 1.91
CA SER A 61 -0.46 30.50 3.24
C SER A 61 -0.92 29.16 3.82
N LEU A 62 -2.19 28.80 3.67
CA LEU A 62 -2.71 27.49 4.08
C LEU A 62 -2.05 26.33 3.34
N VAL A 63 -1.90 26.43 2.01
CA VAL A 63 -1.20 25.43 1.19
C VAL A 63 0.26 25.27 1.64
N PHE A 64 0.98 26.39 1.83
CA PHE A 64 2.36 26.37 2.31
C PHE A 64 2.49 25.65 3.65
N TRP A 65 1.71 26.05 4.65
CA TRP A 65 1.78 25.46 5.99
C TRP A 65 1.27 24.04 6.05
N ALA A 66 0.29 23.65 5.20
CA ALA A 66 -0.12 22.27 5.05
C ALA A 66 1.02 21.39 4.52
N MET A 67 1.76 21.81 3.47
CA MET A 67 2.91 21.09 2.95
C MET A 67 4.05 20.99 3.97
N VAL A 68 4.30 22.07 4.72
CA VAL A 68 5.32 22.05 5.77
C VAL A 68 4.93 21.13 6.91
N MET A 69 3.72 21.26 7.47
CA MET A 69 3.32 20.51 8.67
C MET A 69 3.01 19.05 8.37
N VAL A 70 2.29 18.77 7.29
CA VAL A 70 1.86 17.41 6.97
C VAL A 70 2.96 16.63 6.26
N VAL A 71 3.51 17.14 5.17
CA VAL A 71 4.49 16.37 4.40
C VAL A 71 5.87 16.45 5.02
N THR A 72 6.38 17.68 5.24
CA THR A 72 7.76 17.85 5.72
C THR A 72 7.94 17.43 7.17
N VAL A 73 7.13 17.96 8.08
CA VAL A 73 7.30 17.68 9.52
C VAL A 73 6.76 16.30 9.85
N LYS A 74 5.49 15.99 9.54
CA LYS A 74 4.88 14.71 9.92
C LYS A 74 5.49 13.54 9.17
N TYR A 75 5.35 13.50 7.81
CA TYR A 75 5.81 12.31 7.08
C TYR A 75 7.33 12.21 7.03
N VAL A 76 8.03 13.23 6.49
CA VAL A 76 9.49 13.19 6.28
C VAL A 76 10.25 13.27 7.61
N GLY A 77 9.75 14.05 8.58
CA GLY A 77 10.39 14.25 9.88
C GLY A 77 10.12 13.14 10.90
N PHE A 78 8.87 12.68 11.01
CA PHE A 78 8.44 11.75 12.05
C PHE A 78 8.08 10.37 11.52
N VAL A 79 7.07 10.22 10.65
CA VAL A 79 6.49 8.93 10.27
C VAL A 79 7.52 8.03 9.56
N MET A 80 8.35 8.57 8.67
CA MET A 80 9.42 7.83 8.01
C MET A 80 10.48 7.24 8.96
N ARG A 81 10.50 7.63 10.24
CA ARG A 81 11.34 6.98 11.26
C ARG A 81 10.74 5.68 11.78
N ALA A 82 9.45 5.48 11.60
CA ALA A 82 8.74 4.27 12.01
C ALA A 82 8.80 3.19 10.92
N ASP A 83 9.96 3.01 10.29
CA ASP A 83 10.18 1.92 9.37
C ASP A 83 10.30 0.58 10.12
N ASN A 84 9.79 -0.48 9.54
CA ASN A 84 9.95 -1.84 10.03
C ASN A 84 11.10 -2.50 9.26
N LYS A 85 12.33 -2.38 9.80
CA LYS A 85 13.55 -2.92 9.16
C LYS A 85 13.69 -2.51 7.68
N GLY A 86 13.42 -1.25 7.40
CA GLY A 86 13.53 -0.66 6.06
C GLY A 86 12.24 -0.67 5.24
N GLU A 87 11.15 -1.28 5.69
CA GLU A 87 9.85 -1.24 5.00
C GLU A 87 8.90 -0.25 5.68
N GLY A 88 8.13 0.49 4.87
CA GLY A 88 7.12 1.44 5.31
C GLY A 88 5.69 1.02 4.95
N GLY A 89 4.79 1.98 4.98
CA GLY A 89 3.37 1.81 4.67
C GLY A 89 2.52 1.38 5.86
N ILE A 90 1.20 1.52 5.71
CA ILE A 90 0.25 1.38 6.82
C ILE A 90 0.20 -0.02 7.44
N LEU A 91 0.35 -1.11 6.65
CA LEU A 91 0.40 -2.47 7.18
C LEU A 91 1.71 -2.76 7.92
N SER A 92 2.83 -2.19 7.46
CA SER A 92 4.11 -2.24 8.16
C SER A 92 4.03 -1.51 9.51
N LEU A 93 3.40 -0.33 9.53
CA LEU A 93 3.15 0.44 10.75
C LEU A 93 2.22 -0.30 11.72
N LEU A 94 1.16 -0.95 11.20
CA LEU A 94 0.29 -1.80 11.98
C LEU A 94 1.05 -2.97 12.61
N ALA A 95 1.93 -3.64 11.85
CA ALA A 95 2.76 -4.73 12.36
C ALA A 95 3.71 -4.26 13.49
N LEU A 96 4.21 -3.02 13.41
CA LEU A 96 4.98 -2.40 14.48
C LEU A 96 4.14 -2.04 15.72
N ALA A 97 2.91 -1.55 15.52
CA ALA A 97 2.02 -1.08 16.57
C ALA A 97 1.35 -2.23 17.34
N SER A 98 1.08 -3.35 16.67
CA SER A 98 0.36 -4.50 17.24
C SER A 98 1.03 -5.81 16.85
N LYS A 99 0.83 -6.88 17.65
CA LYS A 99 1.10 -8.23 17.18
C LYS A 99 0.03 -8.59 16.14
N THR A 100 0.44 -8.79 14.90
CA THR A 100 -0.47 -9.03 13.76
C THR A 100 -1.05 -10.45 13.80
N ARG A 101 -0.46 -11.36 14.62
CA ARG A 101 -0.97 -12.72 14.79
C ARG A 101 -2.39 -12.68 15.33
N PRO A 102 -3.33 -13.39 14.69
CA PRO A 102 -4.70 -13.49 15.18
C PRO A 102 -4.70 -14.08 16.60
N ASP A 103 -5.46 -13.48 17.51
CA ASP A 103 -5.89 -14.23 18.69
C ASP A 103 -6.63 -15.48 18.22
N ALA A 104 -6.59 -16.56 18.99
CA ALA A 104 -7.28 -17.82 18.67
C ALA A 104 -8.76 -17.61 18.31
N SER A 105 -9.39 -16.52 18.79
CA SER A 105 -10.76 -16.15 18.49
C SER A 105 -10.97 -15.52 17.10
N GLY A 106 -9.91 -15.10 16.39
CA GLY A 106 -9.99 -14.36 15.13
C GLY A 106 -10.69 -13.00 15.21
N ARG A 107 -10.92 -12.47 16.43
CA ARG A 107 -11.51 -11.16 16.62
C ARG A 107 -10.50 -10.06 16.30
N LEU A 108 -10.98 -8.97 15.71
CA LEU A 108 -10.18 -7.78 15.45
C LEU A 108 -10.06 -6.95 16.74
N THR A 109 -8.82 -6.65 17.15
CA THR A 109 -8.63 -5.57 18.14
C THR A 109 -8.92 -4.23 17.46
N LEU A 110 -9.31 -3.21 18.25
CA LEU A 110 -9.57 -1.87 17.70
C LEU A 110 -8.39 -1.35 16.87
N LEU A 111 -7.15 -1.55 17.35
CA LEU A 111 -5.95 -1.11 16.65
C LEU A 111 -5.76 -1.83 15.31
N THR A 112 -6.05 -3.15 15.28
CA THR A 112 -5.99 -3.92 14.04
C THR A 112 -7.10 -3.48 13.08
N ALA A 113 -8.30 -3.24 13.58
CA ALA A 113 -9.42 -2.76 12.76
C ALA A 113 -9.11 -1.38 12.14
N LEU A 114 -8.54 -0.45 12.91
CA LEU A 114 -8.09 0.85 12.42
C LEU A 114 -7.02 0.70 11.32
N GLY A 115 -5.98 -0.09 11.55
CA GLY A 115 -4.94 -0.29 10.54
C GLY A 115 -5.43 -0.97 9.27
N LEU A 116 -6.36 -1.92 9.38
CA LEU A 116 -7.00 -2.52 8.21
C LEU A 116 -7.93 -1.56 7.48
N PHE A 117 -8.61 -0.66 8.21
CA PHE A 117 -9.44 0.37 7.61
C PHE A 117 -8.59 1.41 6.88
N GLY A 118 -7.43 1.81 7.44
CA GLY A 118 -6.47 2.65 6.73
C GLY A 118 -5.93 1.98 5.45
N ALA A 119 -5.53 0.70 5.54
CA ALA A 119 -5.15 -0.05 4.34
C ALA A 119 -6.28 -0.09 3.29
N ALA A 120 -7.53 -0.20 3.74
CA ALA A 120 -8.70 -0.17 2.85
C ALA A 120 -8.95 1.22 2.24
N LEU A 121 -8.69 2.31 2.98
CA LEU A 121 -8.71 3.68 2.44
C LEU A 121 -7.61 3.89 1.40
N PHE A 122 -6.42 3.34 1.62
CA PHE A 122 -5.33 3.38 0.64
C PHE A 122 -5.69 2.64 -0.67
N TYR A 123 -6.47 1.54 -0.61
CA TYR A 123 -7.04 0.95 -1.83
C TYR A 123 -8.01 1.90 -2.52
N GLY A 124 -8.82 2.65 -1.77
CA GLY A 124 -9.70 3.68 -2.31
C GLY A 124 -8.92 4.79 -2.99
N ASP A 125 -7.87 5.27 -2.36
CA ASP A 125 -6.92 6.23 -2.92
C ASP A 125 -6.29 5.70 -4.22
N GLY A 126 -5.82 4.44 -4.21
CA GLY A 126 -5.27 3.76 -5.38
C GLY A 126 -6.21 3.62 -6.57
N MET A 127 -7.52 3.77 -6.37
CA MET A 127 -8.52 3.83 -7.44
C MET A 127 -8.77 5.27 -7.91
N ILE A 128 -8.74 6.25 -7.00
CA ILE A 128 -9.07 7.65 -7.30
C ILE A 128 -7.89 8.36 -7.95
N THR A 129 -6.68 8.17 -7.45
CA THR A 129 -5.48 8.87 -7.93
C THR A 129 -5.21 8.70 -9.43
N PRO A 130 -5.26 7.48 -10.04
CA PRO A 130 -5.09 7.35 -11.48
C PRO A 130 -6.19 8.07 -12.29
N ALA A 131 -7.44 8.00 -11.82
CA ALA A 131 -8.55 8.69 -12.46
C ALA A 131 -8.37 10.22 -12.40
N MET A 132 -8.05 10.74 -11.22
CA MET A 132 -7.88 12.17 -10.95
C MET A 132 -6.72 12.76 -11.73
N SER A 133 -5.54 12.13 -11.63
CA SER A 133 -4.30 12.65 -12.22
C SER A 133 -4.35 12.65 -13.75
N VAL A 134 -4.83 11.54 -14.37
CA VAL A 134 -4.90 11.48 -15.83
C VAL A 134 -5.99 12.41 -16.35
N LEU A 135 -7.15 12.47 -15.69
CA LEU A 135 -8.25 13.33 -16.10
C LEU A 135 -7.83 14.81 -16.03
N SER A 136 -7.24 15.27 -14.92
CA SER A 136 -6.79 16.65 -14.76
C SER A 136 -5.66 17.04 -15.73
N ALA A 137 -4.80 16.08 -16.11
CA ALA A 137 -3.79 16.32 -17.14
C ALA A 137 -4.40 16.48 -18.53
N VAL A 138 -5.37 15.64 -18.89
CA VAL A 138 -6.04 15.67 -20.19
C VAL A 138 -7.01 16.85 -20.32
N GLU A 139 -7.60 17.33 -19.19
CA GLU A 139 -8.41 18.57 -19.17
C GLU A 139 -7.63 19.82 -19.66
N GLY A 140 -6.30 19.77 -19.67
CA GLY A 140 -5.49 20.81 -20.33
C GLY A 140 -5.80 20.99 -21.81
N LEU A 141 -6.30 19.98 -22.51
CA LEU A 141 -6.72 20.08 -23.92
C LEU A 141 -7.92 21.01 -24.11
N GLU A 142 -8.86 21.05 -23.16
CA GLU A 142 -9.98 21.99 -23.17
C GLU A 142 -9.53 23.44 -23.05
N VAL A 143 -8.42 23.67 -22.30
CA VAL A 143 -7.81 25.00 -22.17
C VAL A 143 -7.16 25.44 -23.47
N ALA A 144 -6.52 24.51 -24.19
CA ALA A 144 -5.87 24.79 -25.47
C ALA A 144 -6.90 24.99 -26.60
N GLU A 145 -7.91 24.14 -26.65
CA GLU A 145 -8.95 24.15 -27.70
C GLU A 145 -10.28 23.66 -27.09
N PRO A 146 -11.24 24.56 -26.82
CA PRO A 146 -12.53 24.20 -26.19
C PRO A 146 -13.32 23.12 -26.96
N ALA A 147 -13.11 22.99 -28.27
CA ALA A 147 -13.75 21.94 -29.08
C ALA A 147 -13.32 20.52 -28.66
N LEU A 148 -12.19 20.38 -27.97
CA LEU A 148 -11.66 19.10 -27.49
C LEU A 148 -12.24 18.64 -26.14
N GLU A 149 -13.13 19.39 -25.50
CA GLU A 149 -13.80 19.00 -24.25
C GLU A 149 -14.41 17.60 -24.33
N SER A 150 -15.11 17.29 -25.43
CA SER A 150 -15.74 15.98 -25.63
C SER A 150 -14.73 14.83 -25.77
N ALA A 151 -13.47 15.10 -26.06
CA ALA A 151 -12.41 14.10 -26.19
C ALA A 151 -11.71 13.77 -24.85
N VAL A 152 -11.88 14.59 -23.80
CA VAL A 152 -11.20 14.45 -22.51
C VAL A 152 -11.47 13.08 -21.88
N VAL A 153 -12.73 12.71 -21.70
CA VAL A 153 -13.10 11.42 -21.08
C VAL A 153 -12.67 10.22 -21.94
N PRO A 154 -12.96 10.16 -23.25
CA PRO A 154 -12.48 9.07 -24.10
C PRO A 154 -10.96 8.89 -24.11
N LEU A 155 -10.21 9.99 -24.17
CA LEU A 155 -8.75 9.95 -24.17
C LEU A 155 -8.20 9.48 -22.80
N THR A 156 -8.78 9.98 -21.71
CA THR A 156 -8.45 9.51 -20.35
C THR A 156 -8.67 8.00 -20.23
N VAL A 157 -9.81 7.49 -20.69
CA VAL A 157 -10.12 6.05 -20.70
C VAL A 157 -9.09 5.27 -21.52
N ALA A 158 -8.72 5.75 -22.71
CA ALA A 158 -7.72 5.11 -23.56
C ALA A 158 -6.34 5.05 -22.90
N ILE A 159 -5.89 6.16 -22.29
CA ILE A 159 -4.62 6.22 -21.56
C ILE A 159 -4.62 5.23 -20.39
N LEU A 160 -5.68 5.19 -19.59
CA LEU A 160 -5.79 4.29 -18.45
C LEU A 160 -5.81 2.82 -18.89
N ILE A 161 -6.57 2.46 -19.92
CA ILE A 161 -6.56 1.10 -20.47
C ILE A 161 -5.15 0.71 -20.92
N ALA A 162 -4.47 1.58 -21.67
CA ALA A 162 -3.10 1.33 -22.12
C ALA A 162 -2.14 1.15 -20.93
N LEU A 163 -2.24 2.02 -19.91
CA LEU A 163 -1.41 1.95 -18.69
C LEU A 163 -1.58 0.60 -17.97
N PHE A 164 -2.82 0.16 -17.73
CA PHE A 164 -3.09 -1.10 -17.04
C PHE A 164 -2.77 -2.34 -17.89
N ALA A 165 -2.88 -2.26 -19.22
CA ALA A 165 -2.51 -3.35 -20.11
C ALA A 165 -0.99 -3.60 -20.14
N ILE A 166 -0.18 -2.55 -20.03
CA ILE A 166 1.29 -2.65 -20.04
C ILE A 166 1.85 -3.21 -18.72
N GLN A 167 1.09 -3.16 -17.62
CA GLN A 167 1.55 -3.61 -16.28
C GLN A 167 2.15 -5.03 -16.27
N SER A 168 1.58 -5.94 -17.05
CA SER A 168 2.01 -7.34 -17.11
C SER A 168 3.41 -7.55 -17.70
N HIS A 169 3.93 -6.59 -18.48
CA HIS A 169 5.25 -6.65 -19.10
C HIS A 169 6.38 -6.14 -18.20
N GLY A 170 6.01 -5.60 -17.03
CA GLY A 170 6.96 -4.99 -16.08
C GLY A 170 7.36 -3.57 -16.44
N THR A 171 7.75 -2.82 -15.41
CA THR A 171 8.06 -1.40 -15.53
C THR A 171 9.56 -1.11 -15.54
N SER A 172 10.43 -2.14 -15.51
CA SER A 172 11.89 -1.97 -15.38
C SER A 172 12.49 -1.10 -16.49
N ARG A 173 12.08 -1.32 -17.75
CA ARG A 173 12.58 -0.51 -18.88
C ARG A 173 11.99 0.89 -18.93
N VAL A 174 10.70 1.02 -18.66
CA VAL A 174 9.99 2.30 -18.67
C VAL A 174 10.32 3.09 -17.40
N GLY A 175 10.54 2.42 -16.28
CA GLY A 175 10.90 3.02 -15.00
C GLY A 175 12.22 3.81 -15.04
N ALA A 176 13.17 3.42 -15.90
CA ALA A 176 14.39 4.19 -16.12
C ALA A 176 14.13 5.61 -16.65
N LEU A 177 13.02 5.83 -17.36
CA LEU A 177 12.61 7.14 -17.87
C LEU A 177 11.83 7.96 -16.84
N PHE A 178 11.30 7.36 -15.78
CA PHE A 178 10.49 8.08 -14.80
C PHE A 178 11.27 9.18 -14.10
N GLY A 179 12.50 8.90 -13.67
CA GLY A 179 13.37 9.89 -13.04
C GLY A 179 13.60 11.13 -13.93
N PRO A 180 14.13 10.98 -15.15
CA PRO A 180 14.32 12.08 -16.08
C PRO A 180 13.04 12.86 -16.43
N ILE A 181 11.93 12.19 -16.68
CA ILE A 181 10.64 12.83 -16.99
C ILE A 181 10.16 13.64 -15.78
N MET A 182 10.19 13.07 -14.58
CA MET A 182 9.75 13.76 -13.38
C MET A 182 10.71 14.91 -12.98
N LEU A 183 12.00 14.79 -13.24
CA LEU A 183 12.92 15.92 -13.08
C LEU A 183 12.58 17.06 -14.05
N ALA A 184 12.30 16.75 -15.32
CA ALA A 184 11.82 17.74 -16.28
C ALA A 184 10.51 18.37 -15.81
N TRP A 185 9.58 17.56 -15.29
CA TRP A 185 8.31 18.00 -14.73
C TRP A 185 8.49 18.99 -13.58
N PHE A 186 9.24 18.62 -12.51
CA PHE A 186 9.48 19.52 -11.38
C PHE A 186 10.27 20.75 -11.76
N SER A 187 11.21 20.65 -12.71
CA SER A 187 11.92 21.82 -13.25
C SER A 187 10.95 22.78 -13.96
N THR A 188 10.04 22.24 -14.77
CA THR A 188 9.00 23.03 -15.46
C THR A 188 8.06 23.71 -14.46
N LEU A 189 7.61 22.97 -13.43
CA LEU A 189 6.81 23.54 -12.34
C LEU A 189 7.51 24.72 -11.68
N GLY A 190 8.78 24.53 -11.29
CA GLY A 190 9.56 25.56 -10.63
C GLY A 190 9.82 26.78 -11.52
N ILE A 191 10.16 26.57 -12.80
CA ILE A 191 10.45 27.67 -13.75
C ILE A 191 9.18 28.48 -14.03
N LEU A 192 8.06 27.85 -14.39
CA LEU A 192 6.81 28.54 -14.65
C LEU A 192 6.36 29.36 -13.44
N GLY A 193 6.42 28.74 -12.23
CA GLY A 193 6.09 29.45 -11.01
C GLY A 193 7.03 30.61 -10.71
N LEU A 194 8.35 30.43 -10.91
CA LEU A 194 9.35 31.49 -10.65
C LEU A 194 9.15 32.72 -11.55
N VAL A 195 8.79 32.49 -12.82
CA VAL A 195 8.54 33.61 -13.77
C VAL A 195 7.45 34.53 -13.24
N GLU A 196 6.32 33.98 -12.78
CA GLU A 196 5.22 34.78 -12.24
C GLU A 196 5.57 35.41 -10.87
N VAL A 197 6.26 34.67 -9.99
CA VAL A 197 6.72 35.21 -8.69
C VAL A 197 7.65 36.41 -8.87
N VAL A 198 8.53 36.41 -9.89
CA VAL A 198 9.41 37.52 -10.18
C VAL A 198 8.61 38.74 -10.65
N GLN A 199 7.53 38.54 -11.39
CA GLN A 199 6.65 39.64 -11.84
C GLN A 199 5.79 40.20 -10.68
N GLN A 200 5.38 39.34 -9.76
CA GLN A 200 4.55 39.70 -8.59
C GLN A 200 5.19 39.22 -7.27
N PRO A 201 6.32 39.80 -6.83
CA PRO A 201 7.02 39.35 -5.63
C PRO A 201 6.23 39.55 -4.33
N GLY A 202 5.18 40.38 -4.38
CA GLY A 202 4.26 40.56 -3.26
C GLY A 202 3.58 39.28 -2.78
N VAL A 203 3.50 38.20 -3.63
CA VAL A 203 2.95 36.91 -3.24
C VAL A 203 3.77 36.21 -2.15
N LEU A 204 5.04 36.55 -1.99
CA LEU A 204 5.92 35.93 -0.97
C LEU A 204 5.49 36.22 0.47
N VAL A 205 4.70 37.27 0.71
CA VAL A 205 4.16 37.56 2.05
C VAL A 205 3.26 36.43 2.56
N ALA A 206 2.74 35.57 1.67
CA ALA A 206 1.94 34.40 2.01
C ALA A 206 2.71 33.34 2.82
N PHE A 207 4.04 33.39 2.91
CA PHE A 207 4.81 32.55 3.84
C PHE A 207 4.49 32.84 5.32
N SER A 208 4.00 34.05 5.62
CA SER A 208 3.57 34.39 6.98
C SER A 208 2.29 33.63 7.37
N PRO A 209 2.28 32.93 8.50
CA PRO A 209 1.09 32.21 8.98
C PRO A 209 -0.05 33.18 9.36
N LEU A 210 0.24 34.47 9.49
CA LEU A 210 -0.77 35.50 9.80
C LEU A 210 -1.83 35.60 8.70
N TYR A 211 -1.48 35.38 7.44
CA TYR A 211 -2.45 35.36 6.34
C TYR A 211 -3.41 34.18 6.45
N ALA A 212 -2.94 33.00 6.83
CA ALA A 212 -3.82 31.85 7.11
C ALA A 212 -4.74 32.11 8.30
N LEU A 213 -4.23 32.72 9.38
CA LEU A 213 -5.03 33.05 10.57
C LEU A 213 -6.07 34.14 10.26
N SER A 214 -5.67 35.21 9.55
CA SER A 214 -6.57 36.27 9.12
C SER A 214 -7.67 35.71 8.19
N PHE A 215 -7.32 34.79 7.31
CA PHE A 215 -8.28 34.13 6.43
C PHE A 215 -9.41 33.43 7.21
N PHE A 216 -9.07 32.66 8.25
CA PHE A 216 -10.09 32.04 9.11
C PHE A 216 -10.90 33.08 9.91
N GLY A 217 -10.25 34.14 10.40
CA GLY A 217 -10.92 35.23 11.11
C GLY A 217 -11.97 35.93 10.26
N ASN A 218 -11.69 36.10 8.97
CA ASN A 218 -12.60 36.82 8.06
C ASN A 218 -13.71 35.96 7.47
N HIS A 219 -13.49 34.62 7.31
CA HIS A 219 -14.41 33.77 6.57
C HIS A 219 -15.10 32.70 7.44
N GLY A 220 -14.67 32.48 8.68
CA GLY A 220 -15.32 31.54 9.60
C GLY A 220 -15.54 30.14 8.98
N VAL A 221 -16.82 29.73 8.88
CA VAL A 221 -17.17 28.39 8.33
C VAL A 221 -16.81 28.24 6.86
N ALA A 222 -16.98 29.27 6.03
CA ALA A 222 -16.60 29.19 4.61
C ALA A 222 -15.09 28.98 4.44
N GLY A 223 -14.26 29.70 5.22
CA GLY A 223 -12.83 29.49 5.26
C GLY A 223 -12.43 28.10 5.74
N PHE A 224 -13.19 27.53 6.70
CA PHE A 224 -12.99 26.16 7.14
C PHE A 224 -13.27 25.13 6.02
N LEU A 225 -14.32 25.33 5.23
CA LEU A 225 -14.67 24.41 4.13
C LEU A 225 -13.61 24.38 3.01
N VAL A 226 -12.90 25.50 2.78
CA VAL A 226 -11.78 25.55 1.81
C VAL A 226 -10.64 24.59 2.18
N LEU A 227 -10.47 24.26 3.46
CA LEU A 227 -9.52 23.22 3.87
C LEU A 227 -9.73 21.90 3.14
N GLY A 228 -10.98 21.60 2.75
CA GLY A 228 -11.30 20.43 1.94
C GLY A 228 -10.77 20.48 0.51
N ALA A 229 -10.27 21.63 0.02
CA ALA A 229 -9.53 21.76 -1.22
C ALA A 229 -8.02 21.90 -0.95
N VAL A 230 -7.63 22.65 0.10
CA VAL A 230 -6.22 22.79 0.49
C VAL A 230 -5.52 21.45 0.74
N VAL A 231 -6.25 20.48 1.28
CA VAL A 231 -5.70 19.14 1.52
C VAL A 231 -5.20 18.44 0.24
N LEU A 232 -5.73 18.81 -0.93
CA LEU A 232 -5.30 18.25 -2.21
C LEU A 232 -3.82 18.54 -2.50
N ALA A 233 -3.26 19.64 -1.95
CA ALA A 233 -1.84 19.96 -2.07
C ALA A 233 -0.91 18.98 -1.34
N VAL A 234 -1.42 18.20 -0.39
CA VAL A 234 -0.64 17.27 0.44
C VAL A 234 -0.98 15.81 0.18
N THR A 235 -1.84 15.53 -0.80
CA THR A 235 -2.13 14.16 -1.26
C THR A 235 -0.85 13.52 -1.79
N GLY A 236 -0.72 12.19 -1.65
CA GLY A 236 0.51 11.46 -1.99
C GLY A 236 1.59 11.49 -0.88
N GLY A 237 1.33 12.16 0.26
CA GLY A 237 2.23 12.13 1.42
C GLY A 237 2.44 10.72 1.99
N GLU A 238 1.41 9.85 1.91
CA GLU A 238 1.45 8.46 2.33
C GLU A 238 2.41 7.62 1.47
N ALA A 239 2.51 7.93 0.18
CA ALA A 239 3.39 7.24 -0.76
C ALA A 239 4.87 7.36 -0.35
N LEU A 240 5.28 8.52 0.21
CA LEU A 240 6.63 8.72 0.73
C LEU A 240 7.00 7.67 1.79
N TYR A 241 6.04 7.34 2.63
CA TYR A 241 6.24 6.35 3.69
C TYR A 241 6.15 4.92 3.16
N ALA A 242 5.25 4.64 2.23
CA ALA A 242 5.11 3.33 1.61
C ALA A 242 6.37 2.89 0.85
N ASP A 243 7.01 3.82 0.13
CA ASP A 243 8.14 3.53 -0.76
C ASP A 243 9.53 3.56 -0.08
N ILE A 244 9.58 3.69 1.25
CA ILE A 244 10.85 3.59 1.99
C ILE A 244 11.60 2.28 1.68
N GLY A 245 10.87 1.19 1.47
CA GLY A 245 11.44 -0.13 1.17
C GLY A 245 12.24 -0.17 -0.14
N HIS A 246 11.90 0.67 -1.10
CA HIS A 246 12.52 0.71 -2.41
C HIS A 246 13.73 1.65 -2.49
N PHE A 247 13.61 2.85 -1.94
CA PHE A 247 14.62 3.91 -2.10
C PHE A 247 15.40 4.20 -0.82
N GLY A 248 14.86 3.83 0.33
CA GLY A 248 15.40 4.23 1.62
C GLY A 248 15.05 5.65 2.01
N ARG A 249 15.18 5.95 3.30
CA ARG A 249 14.75 7.22 3.88
C ARG A 249 15.53 8.44 3.38
N ARG A 250 16.88 8.36 3.29
CA ARG A 250 17.74 9.51 2.90
C ARG A 250 17.49 10.00 1.48
N PRO A 251 17.44 9.15 0.44
CA PRO A 251 17.12 9.59 -0.93
C PRO A 251 15.79 10.32 -1.02
N ILE A 252 14.74 9.82 -0.33
CA ILE A 252 13.42 10.45 -0.32
C ILE A 252 13.48 11.82 0.37
N GLN A 253 14.20 11.95 1.50
CA GLN A 253 14.36 13.23 2.20
C GLN A 253 15.11 14.27 1.33
N VAL A 254 16.18 13.86 0.64
CA VAL A 254 16.94 14.75 -0.25
C VAL A 254 16.08 15.17 -1.44
N ALA A 255 15.39 14.23 -2.08
CA ALA A 255 14.50 14.53 -3.20
C ALA A 255 13.41 15.53 -2.81
N TRP A 256 12.77 15.31 -1.63
CA TRP A 256 11.74 16.22 -1.13
C TRP A 256 12.27 17.62 -0.87
N LEU A 257 13.30 17.74 -0.05
CA LEU A 257 13.76 19.05 0.43
C LEU A 257 14.50 19.86 -0.64
N ALA A 258 15.25 19.20 -1.54
CA ALA A 258 16.09 19.89 -2.52
C ALA A 258 15.41 20.14 -3.88
N ILE A 259 14.42 19.31 -4.26
CA ILE A 259 13.83 19.35 -5.61
C ILE A 259 12.32 19.58 -5.53
N VAL A 260 11.59 18.65 -4.89
CA VAL A 260 10.14 18.56 -5.02
C VAL A 260 9.44 19.70 -4.28
N LEU A 261 9.75 19.90 -2.99
CA LEU A 261 9.14 20.97 -2.19
C LEU A 261 9.40 22.36 -2.78
N PRO A 262 10.64 22.75 -3.15
CA PRO A 262 10.87 24.06 -3.78
C PRO A 262 10.11 24.24 -5.10
N ALA A 263 10.07 23.20 -5.95
CA ALA A 263 9.37 23.26 -7.23
C ALA A 263 7.84 23.43 -7.05
N LEU A 264 7.25 22.68 -6.13
CA LEU A 264 5.82 22.78 -5.81
C LEU A 264 5.48 24.16 -5.22
N LEU A 265 6.27 24.64 -4.25
CA LEU A 265 6.03 25.94 -3.63
C LEU A 265 6.14 27.08 -4.64
N LEU A 266 7.15 27.07 -5.51
CA LEU A 266 7.29 28.05 -6.59
C LEU A 266 6.08 28.01 -7.53
N ASN A 267 5.60 26.81 -7.88
CA ASN A 267 4.46 26.66 -8.76
C ASN A 267 3.18 27.21 -8.13
N TYR A 268 2.87 26.86 -6.87
CA TYR A 268 1.69 27.37 -6.17
C TYR A 268 1.75 28.89 -5.96
N LEU A 269 2.92 29.44 -5.62
CA LEU A 269 3.13 30.88 -5.53
C LEU A 269 2.91 31.54 -6.90
N GLY A 270 3.43 30.94 -7.99
CA GLY A 270 3.23 31.45 -9.34
C GLY A 270 1.77 31.45 -9.78
N GLN A 271 1.04 30.38 -9.50
CA GLN A 271 -0.40 30.35 -9.76
C GLN A 271 -1.16 31.43 -8.97
N CYS A 272 -0.79 31.65 -7.70
CA CYS A 272 -1.35 32.74 -6.91
C CYS A 272 -0.96 34.12 -7.44
N ALA A 273 0.30 34.30 -7.89
CA ALA A 273 0.75 35.55 -8.51
C ALA A 273 -0.04 35.86 -9.79
N LEU A 274 -0.27 34.84 -10.64
CA LEU A 274 -1.11 34.95 -11.83
C LEU A 274 -2.56 35.36 -11.45
N LEU A 275 -3.15 34.76 -10.44
CA LEU A 275 -4.52 35.07 -10.00
C LEU A 275 -4.63 36.48 -9.41
N LEU A 276 -3.56 37.07 -8.87
CA LEU A 276 -3.52 38.45 -8.38
C LEU A 276 -3.53 39.47 -9.55
N THR A 277 -3.01 39.07 -10.72
CA THR A 277 -2.93 39.93 -11.91
C THR A 277 -4.07 39.69 -12.87
N ASP A 278 -4.45 38.42 -13.09
CA ASP A 278 -5.51 38.00 -13.98
C ASP A 278 -6.51 37.05 -13.26
N PRO A 279 -7.57 37.58 -12.64
CA PRO A 279 -8.60 36.75 -12.02
C PRO A 279 -9.32 35.79 -12.97
N SER A 280 -9.31 36.02 -14.28
CA SER A 280 -9.93 35.14 -15.26
C SER A 280 -9.24 33.78 -15.37
N ALA A 281 -7.97 33.71 -14.94
CA ALA A 281 -7.14 32.52 -14.93
C ALA A 281 -7.64 31.43 -13.93
N VAL A 282 -8.64 31.74 -13.10
CA VAL A 282 -9.21 30.78 -12.12
C VAL A 282 -9.73 29.50 -12.75
N ARG A 283 -10.17 29.56 -14.01
CA ARG A 283 -10.63 28.36 -14.75
C ARG A 283 -9.57 27.27 -14.86
N SER A 284 -8.30 27.66 -14.98
CA SER A 284 -7.17 26.72 -15.05
C SER A 284 -5.84 27.45 -14.69
N PRO A 285 -5.63 27.78 -13.40
CA PRO A 285 -4.48 28.58 -13.00
C PRO A 285 -3.14 27.95 -13.41
N PHE A 286 -3.08 26.62 -13.42
CA PHE A 286 -1.87 25.89 -13.77
C PHE A 286 -1.49 26.01 -15.26
N TYR A 287 -2.43 25.69 -16.17
CA TYR A 287 -2.13 25.68 -17.60
C TYR A 287 -1.92 27.09 -18.15
N LEU A 288 -2.58 28.08 -17.54
CA LEU A 288 -2.43 29.49 -17.95
C LEU A 288 -1.13 30.15 -17.43
N LEU A 289 -0.31 29.47 -16.63
CA LEU A 289 1.09 29.86 -16.38
C LEU A 289 1.97 29.74 -17.62
N ALA A 290 1.61 28.87 -18.57
CA ALA A 290 2.42 28.63 -19.74
C ALA A 290 2.13 29.67 -20.82
N PRO A 291 3.17 30.13 -21.57
CA PRO A 291 2.96 30.92 -22.76
C PRO A 291 2.20 30.05 -23.82
N GLU A 292 1.48 30.69 -24.73
CA GLU A 292 0.65 30.00 -25.74
C GLU A 292 1.38 28.88 -26.49
N TRP A 293 2.62 29.11 -26.90
CA TRP A 293 3.44 28.10 -27.60
C TRP A 293 3.85 26.94 -26.71
N GLY A 294 3.88 27.15 -25.39
CA GLY A 294 4.28 26.15 -24.39
C GLY A 294 3.13 25.25 -23.91
N LEU A 295 1.87 25.57 -24.23
CA LEU A 295 0.72 24.91 -23.68
C LEU A 295 0.62 23.43 -24.09
N TYR A 296 0.75 23.08 -25.39
CA TYR A 296 0.75 21.69 -25.84
C TYR A 296 1.92 20.86 -25.30
N PRO A 297 3.18 21.33 -25.31
CA PRO A 297 4.27 20.65 -24.60
C PRO A 297 3.98 20.42 -23.12
N LEU A 298 3.37 21.40 -22.43
CA LEU A 298 3.02 21.28 -21.01
C LEU A 298 1.94 20.21 -20.79
N ILE A 299 0.92 20.14 -21.64
CA ILE A 299 -0.11 19.11 -21.61
C ILE A 299 0.50 17.72 -21.83
N GLY A 300 1.42 17.58 -22.80
CA GLY A 300 2.13 16.31 -23.01
C GLY A 300 2.97 15.90 -21.79
N LEU A 301 3.70 16.85 -21.20
CA LEU A 301 4.53 16.57 -20.03
C LEU A 301 3.70 16.30 -18.76
N SER A 302 2.59 17.02 -18.53
CA SER A 302 1.66 16.76 -17.42
C SER A 302 0.98 15.41 -17.56
N THR A 303 0.60 15.02 -18.79
CA THR A 303 0.03 13.67 -19.05
C THR A 303 1.07 12.59 -18.77
N ALA A 304 2.32 12.76 -19.18
CA ALA A 304 3.40 11.82 -18.85
C ALA A 304 3.62 11.72 -17.33
N ALA A 305 3.63 12.86 -16.61
CA ALA A 305 3.74 12.89 -15.16
C ALA A 305 2.55 12.21 -14.49
N ALA A 306 1.32 12.42 -14.98
CA ALA A 306 0.11 11.76 -14.46
C ALA A 306 0.10 10.24 -14.70
N VAL A 307 0.62 9.77 -15.83
CA VAL A 307 0.82 8.33 -16.11
C VAL A 307 1.85 7.75 -15.13
N ILE A 308 2.95 8.43 -14.86
CA ILE A 308 3.97 8.00 -13.90
C ILE A 308 3.40 7.97 -12.47
N ALA A 309 2.65 9.01 -12.07
CA ALA A 309 1.96 9.07 -10.79
C ALA A 309 1.01 7.89 -10.60
N SER A 310 0.19 7.62 -11.61
CA SER A 310 -0.74 6.48 -11.64
C SER A 310 -0.01 5.15 -11.52
N GLN A 311 1.12 5.00 -12.22
CA GLN A 311 1.97 3.81 -12.18
C GLN A 311 2.52 3.55 -10.77
N ALA A 312 3.00 4.58 -10.10
CA ALA A 312 3.54 4.48 -8.74
C ALA A 312 2.46 4.00 -7.75
N VAL A 313 1.26 4.58 -7.81
CA VAL A 313 0.14 4.21 -6.94
C VAL A 313 -0.34 2.78 -7.22
N ILE A 314 -0.45 2.35 -8.49
CA ILE A 314 -0.80 0.97 -8.86
C ILE A 314 0.21 -0.03 -8.27
N SER A 315 1.51 0.28 -8.37
CA SER A 315 2.58 -0.54 -7.79
C SER A 315 2.49 -0.58 -6.26
N GLY A 316 2.14 0.54 -5.62
CA GLY A 316 1.85 0.63 -4.19
C GLY A 316 0.69 -0.29 -3.76
N VAL A 317 -0.40 -0.32 -4.53
CA VAL A 317 -1.54 -1.23 -4.31
C VAL A 317 -1.12 -2.70 -4.45
N PHE A 318 -0.27 -3.05 -5.41
CA PHE A 318 0.24 -4.42 -5.53
C PHE A 318 1.11 -4.79 -4.32
N SER A 319 1.98 -3.90 -3.86
CA SER A 319 2.83 -4.11 -2.68
C SER A 319 1.99 -4.29 -1.42
N LEU A 320 0.97 -3.47 -1.22
CA LEU A 320 0.01 -3.59 -0.12
C LEU A 320 -0.76 -4.91 -0.20
N THR A 321 -1.19 -5.31 -1.40
CA THR A 321 -1.89 -6.59 -1.63
C THR A 321 -1.01 -7.77 -1.28
N ARG A 322 0.27 -7.77 -1.67
CA ARG A 322 1.25 -8.81 -1.29
C ARG A 322 1.40 -8.89 0.23
N GLN A 323 1.57 -7.75 0.91
CA GLN A 323 1.66 -7.70 2.37
C GLN A 323 0.38 -8.27 3.01
N ALA A 324 -0.80 -7.91 2.49
CA ALA A 324 -2.08 -8.42 2.99
C ALA A 324 -2.22 -9.95 2.81
N VAL A 325 -1.77 -10.52 1.68
CA VAL A 325 -1.72 -11.98 1.46
C VAL A 325 -0.81 -12.65 2.48
N GLN A 326 0.42 -12.14 2.64
CA GLN A 326 1.40 -12.74 3.55
C GLN A 326 0.97 -12.64 5.01
N LEU A 327 0.36 -11.54 5.41
CA LEU A 327 -0.20 -11.36 6.76
C LEU A 327 -1.51 -12.15 6.99
N GLY A 328 -1.99 -12.91 6.00
CA GLY A 328 -3.21 -13.71 6.11
C GLY A 328 -4.49 -12.90 6.16
N LEU A 329 -4.48 -11.68 5.62
CA LEU A 329 -5.61 -10.76 5.58
C LEU A 329 -6.49 -10.93 4.33
N CYS A 330 -5.97 -11.60 3.29
CA CYS A 330 -6.70 -11.95 2.08
C CYS A 330 -6.27 -13.34 1.55
N PRO A 331 -7.03 -13.94 0.62
CA PRO A 331 -6.66 -15.21 -0.01
C PRO A 331 -5.31 -15.15 -0.70
N ARG A 332 -4.71 -16.32 -0.94
CA ARG A 332 -3.53 -16.44 -1.79
C ARG A 332 -3.87 -16.01 -3.21
N LEU A 333 -3.18 -14.98 -3.71
CA LEU A 333 -3.31 -14.46 -5.07
C LEU A 333 -2.08 -14.86 -5.90
N ASP A 334 -2.26 -14.91 -7.22
CA ASP A 334 -1.17 -15.10 -8.17
C ASP A 334 -0.32 -13.81 -8.20
N ILE A 335 0.91 -13.92 -7.67
CA ILE A 335 1.88 -12.82 -7.62
C ILE A 335 2.99 -13.16 -8.60
N ARG A 336 3.18 -12.34 -9.61
CA ARG A 336 4.18 -12.53 -10.65
C ARG A 336 5.27 -11.49 -10.52
N HIS A 337 6.53 -11.92 -10.52
CA HIS A 337 7.67 -11.01 -10.61
C HIS A 337 7.85 -10.57 -12.05
N THR A 338 7.94 -9.28 -12.28
CA THR A 338 8.16 -8.69 -13.60
C THR A 338 9.61 -8.29 -13.84
N SER A 339 10.47 -8.38 -12.81
CA SER A 339 11.91 -8.18 -12.89
C SER A 339 12.66 -9.31 -12.19
N ASN A 340 13.78 -9.75 -12.77
CA ASN A 340 14.69 -10.71 -12.14
C ASN A 340 15.69 -10.03 -11.18
N GLU A 341 15.92 -8.73 -11.32
CA GLU A 341 16.92 -7.96 -10.57
C GLU A 341 16.30 -7.26 -9.36
N GLU A 342 15.02 -6.83 -9.45
CA GLU A 342 14.30 -6.12 -8.42
C GLU A 342 13.16 -6.96 -7.84
N GLU A 343 13.36 -7.55 -6.66
CA GLU A 343 12.34 -8.34 -5.95
C GLU A 343 11.04 -7.56 -5.63
N GLY A 344 11.08 -6.22 -5.73
CA GLY A 344 9.94 -5.33 -5.45
C GLY A 344 8.97 -5.17 -6.61
N GLN A 345 9.38 -5.46 -7.86
CA GLN A 345 8.52 -5.30 -9.03
C GLN A 345 7.61 -6.51 -9.21
N ILE A 346 6.38 -6.37 -8.77
CA ILE A 346 5.36 -7.41 -8.79
C ILE A 346 4.14 -7.00 -9.60
N TYR A 347 3.48 -7.99 -10.20
CA TYR A 347 2.22 -7.86 -10.90
C TYR A 347 1.19 -8.84 -10.34
N ILE A 348 0.00 -8.37 -10.04
CA ILE A 348 -1.10 -9.19 -9.51
C ILE A 348 -2.28 -9.06 -10.47
N PRO A 349 -2.50 -10.04 -11.38
CA PRO A 349 -3.49 -9.91 -12.47
C PRO A 349 -4.90 -9.54 -12.00
N ARG A 350 -5.39 -10.20 -10.94
CA ARG A 350 -6.75 -9.94 -10.42
C ARG A 350 -6.88 -8.55 -9.81
N ALA A 351 -5.85 -8.07 -9.09
CA ALA A 351 -5.85 -6.73 -8.54
C ALA A 351 -5.79 -5.69 -9.67
N ASN A 352 -4.95 -5.92 -10.69
CA ASN A 352 -4.81 -5.02 -11.83
C ASN A 352 -6.12 -4.80 -12.58
N TRP A 353 -6.78 -5.87 -13.01
CA TRP A 353 -8.03 -5.76 -13.77
C TRP A 353 -9.20 -5.28 -12.93
N GLY A 354 -9.25 -5.66 -11.63
CA GLY A 354 -10.24 -5.14 -10.69
C GLY A 354 -10.06 -3.64 -10.44
N LEU A 355 -8.80 -3.19 -10.31
CA LEU A 355 -8.46 -1.79 -10.14
C LEU A 355 -8.82 -0.99 -11.39
N LEU A 356 -8.48 -1.49 -12.60
CA LEU A 356 -8.87 -0.86 -13.86
C LEU A 356 -10.38 -0.67 -13.97
N ALA A 357 -11.16 -1.72 -13.67
CA ALA A 357 -12.61 -1.63 -13.75
C ALA A 357 -13.17 -0.55 -12.79
N ALA A 358 -12.61 -0.45 -11.58
CA ALA A 358 -13.00 0.57 -10.61
C ALA A 358 -12.59 1.98 -11.07
N VAL A 359 -11.35 2.15 -11.55
CA VAL A 359 -10.84 3.45 -12.08
C VAL A 359 -11.67 3.94 -13.24
N LEU A 360 -11.97 3.06 -14.23
CA LEU A 360 -12.83 3.41 -15.36
C LEU A 360 -14.25 3.74 -14.91
N GLY A 361 -14.78 2.99 -13.95
CA GLY A 361 -16.07 3.28 -13.34
C GLY A 361 -16.11 4.68 -12.71
N LEU A 362 -15.04 5.09 -12.02
CA LEU A 362 -14.91 6.43 -11.44
C LEU A 362 -14.84 7.51 -12.53
N VAL A 363 -14.04 7.32 -13.59
CA VAL A 363 -13.93 8.28 -14.69
C VAL A 363 -15.29 8.48 -15.38
N VAL A 364 -16.03 7.41 -15.65
CA VAL A 364 -17.35 7.48 -16.30
C VAL A 364 -18.41 8.08 -15.36
N LEU A 365 -18.33 7.80 -14.05
CA LEU A 365 -19.29 8.31 -13.06
C LEU A 365 -19.11 9.81 -12.84
N PHE A 366 -17.87 10.27 -12.68
CA PHE A 366 -17.57 11.66 -12.29
C PHE A 366 -17.31 12.57 -13.50
N GLN A 367 -16.72 12.09 -14.58
CA GLN A 367 -16.45 12.80 -15.85
C GLN A 367 -15.54 14.03 -15.77
N SER A 368 -15.25 14.54 -14.59
CA SER A 368 -14.35 15.69 -14.37
C SER A 368 -13.49 15.50 -13.14
N SER A 369 -12.27 16.05 -13.15
CA SER A 369 -11.36 16.01 -12.01
C SER A 369 -11.93 16.79 -10.80
N SER A 370 -12.67 17.87 -11.02
CA SER A 370 -13.31 18.65 -9.94
C SER A 370 -14.33 17.83 -9.14
N ARG A 371 -15.14 17.01 -9.81
CA ARG A 371 -16.07 16.11 -9.11
C ARG A 371 -15.34 14.99 -8.36
N LEU A 372 -14.23 14.48 -8.91
CA LEU A 372 -13.39 13.49 -8.24
C LEU A 372 -12.67 14.05 -7.01
N ALA A 373 -12.34 15.34 -7.00
CA ALA A 373 -11.66 15.99 -5.88
C ALA A 373 -12.43 15.85 -4.55
N ALA A 374 -13.78 15.84 -4.62
CA ALA A 374 -14.64 15.62 -3.46
C ALA A 374 -14.46 14.21 -2.85
N ALA A 375 -14.29 13.20 -3.69
CA ALA A 375 -14.03 11.83 -3.25
C ALA A 375 -12.61 11.67 -2.68
N TYR A 376 -11.63 12.29 -3.30
CA TYR A 376 -10.22 12.15 -2.99
C TYR A 376 -9.88 12.57 -1.56
N GLY A 377 -10.33 13.76 -1.14
CA GLY A 377 -10.00 14.32 0.17
C GLY A 377 -10.41 13.44 1.36
N ILE A 378 -11.52 12.69 1.28
CA ILE A 378 -12.00 11.81 2.36
C ILE A 378 -11.04 10.61 2.56
N ALA A 379 -10.62 9.97 1.48
CA ALA A 379 -9.73 8.80 1.57
C ALA A 379 -8.41 9.15 2.23
N VAL A 380 -7.76 10.21 1.72
CA VAL A 380 -6.45 10.66 2.17
C VAL A 380 -6.48 11.15 3.62
N THR A 381 -7.44 12.01 3.98
CA THR A 381 -7.52 12.55 5.36
C THR A 381 -7.85 11.47 6.39
N GLY A 382 -8.69 10.49 6.01
CA GLY A 382 -8.98 9.34 6.87
C GLY A 382 -7.74 8.48 7.12
N ASP A 383 -6.94 8.20 6.08
CA ASP A 383 -5.67 7.47 6.21
C ASP A 383 -4.64 8.23 7.03
N MET A 384 -4.53 9.56 6.84
CA MET A 384 -3.64 10.43 7.62
C MET A 384 -3.90 10.31 9.13
N ILE A 385 -5.16 10.38 9.57
CA ILE A 385 -5.54 10.25 10.99
C ILE A 385 -5.13 8.89 11.53
N ILE A 386 -5.41 7.82 10.78
CA ILE A 386 -5.07 6.45 11.19
C ILE A 386 -3.55 6.28 11.29
N THR A 387 -2.81 6.77 10.32
CA THR A 387 -1.34 6.76 10.31
C THR A 387 -0.79 7.48 11.54
N THR A 388 -1.34 8.65 11.92
CA THR A 388 -0.93 9.38 13.12
C THR A 388 -1.22 8.59 14.40
N ILE A 389 -2.41 7.98 14.52
CA ILE A 389 -2.74 7.15 15.69
C ILE A 389 -1.79 5.96 15.82
N LEU A 390 -1.56 5.21 14.72
CA LEU A 390 -0.64 4.08 14.72
C LEU A 390 0.79 4.50 15.04
N PHE A 391 1.25 5.62 14.46
CA PHE A 391 2.56 6.21 14.74
C PHE A 391 2.74 6.53 16.22
N LEU A 392 1.77 7.17 16.87
CA LEU A 392 1.83 7.50 18.30
C LEU A 392 1.89 6.23 19.17
N VAL A 393 1.18 5.16 18.79
CA VAL A 393 1.28 3.86 19.48
C VAL A 393 2.70 3.29 19.34
N VAL A 394 3.30 3.36 18.15
CA VAL A 394 4.69 2.92 17.92
C VAL A 394 5.67 3.78 18.72
N ALA A 395 5.54 5.10 18.68
CA ALA A 395 6.38 6.04 19.43
C ALA A 395 6.32 5.75 20.94
N ARG A 396 5.13 5.48 21.48
CA ARG A 396 4.93 5.13 22.88
C ARG A 396 5.53 3.77 23.25
N ARG A 397 5.23 2.72 22.44
CA ARG A 397 5.57 1.33 22.79
C ARG A 397 7.02 0.97 22.46
N ARG A 398 7.53 1.43 21.31
CA ARG A 398 8.87 1.06 20.84
C ARG A 398 9.93 2.08 21.17
N TRP A 399 9.64 3.38 21.01
CA TRP A 399 10.60 4.45 21.31
C TRP A 399 10.49 4.99 22.71
N ARG A 400 9.53 4.49 23.52
CA ARG A 400 9.33 4.85 24.92
C ARG A 400 9.13 6.35 25.14
N TRP A 401 8.48 7.04 24.20
CA TRP A 401 8.13 8.44 24.37
C TRP A 401 7.27 8.64 25.62
N SER A 402 7.48 9.75 26.31
CA SER A 402 6.62 10.13 27.44
C SER A 402 5.19 10.40 26.97
N LEU A 403 4.21 10.21 27.84
CA LEU A 403 2.81 10.53 27.52
C LEU A 403 2.61 12.01 27.12
N PRO A 404 3.24 13.00 27.82
CA PRO A 404 3.15 14.39 27.38
C PRO A 404 3.70 14.63 25.97
N ALA A 405 4.82 13.98 25.60
CA ALA A 405 5.38 14.11 24.27
C ALA A 405 4.45 13.52 23.19
N CYS A 406 3.88 12.34 23.44
CA CYS A 406 2.89 11.74 22.55
C CYS A 406 1.64 12.62 22.43
N PHE A 407 1.18 13.20 23.55
CA PHE A 407 0.03 14.10 23.56
C PHE A 407 0.32 15.37 22.79
N ALA A 408 1.44 16.03 23.01
CA ALA A 408 1.81 17.27 22.32
C ALA A 408 1.89 17.08 20.80
N VAL A 409 2.64 16.06 20.35
CA VAL A 409 2.79 15.76 18.92
C VAL A 409 1.45 15.30 18.31
N GLY A 410 0.72 14.45 19.04
CA GLY A 410 -0.59 13.96 18.62
C GLY A 410 -1.60 15.08 18.48
N THR A 411 -1.66 16.03 19.43
CA THR A 411 -2.57 17.17 19.36
C THR A 411 -2.30 18.02 18.13
N VAL A 412 -1.03 18.35 17.84
CA VAL A 412 -0.69 19.17 16.66
C VAL A 412 -1.15 18.49 15.36
N PHE A 413 -0.77 17.24 15.14
CA PHE A 413 -1.09 16.56 13.87
C PHE A 413 -2.58 16.23 13.77
N LEU A 414 -3.17 15.65 14.82
CA LEU A 414 -4.59 15.28 14.78
C LEU A 414 -5.52 16.49 14.66
N THR A 415 -5.18 17.67 15.23
CA THR A 415 -5.98 18.87 15.05
C THR A 415 -6.05 19.27 13.57
N ILE A 416 -4.91 19.28 12.88
CA ILE A 416 -4.83 19.60 11.44
C ILE A 416 -5.60 18.57 10.62
N GLU A 417 -5.38 17.30 10.88
CA GLU A 417 -5.97 16.20 10.12
C GLU A 417 -7.46 16.05 10.34
N ILE A 418 -7.92 16.23 11.57
CA ILE A 418 -9.36 16.22 11.89
C ILE A 418 -10.05 17.44 11.26
N ALA A 419 -9.39 18.60 11.22
CA ALA A 419 -9.91 19.77 10.52
C ALA A 419 -10.06 19.49 9.01
N PHE A 420 -9.06 18.91 8.38
CA PHE A 420 -9.12 18.48 6.98
C PHE A 420 -10.21 17.43 6.73
N PHE A 421 -10.30 16.41 7.58
CA PHE A 421 -11.32 15.37 7.47
C PHE A 421 -12.73 15.95 7.66
N ALA A 422 -12.94 16.82 8.64
CA ALA A 422 -14.22 17.44 8.89
C ALA A 422 -14.65 18.36 7.73
N ALA A 423 -13.73 19.16 7.17
CA ALA A 423 -14.00 19.97 5.98
C ALA A 423 -14.38 19.12 4.76
N ASN A 424 -13.73 17.97 4.56
CA ASN A 424 -14.08 17.05 3.48
C ASN A 424 -15.37 16.25 3.75
N SER A 425 -15.75 16.05 5.02
CA SER A 425 -16.96 15.28 5.37
C SER A 425 -18.24 15.92 4.84
N VAL A 426 -18.26 17.24 4.65
CA VAL A 426 -19.37 17.95 4.02
C VAL A 426 -19.58 17.50 2.56
N LYS A 427 -18.51 17.05 1.90
CA LYS A 427 -18.53 16.56 0.51
C LYS A 427 -18.97 15.09 0.38
N ILE A 428 -19.29 14.39 1.49
CA ILE A 428 -19.74 12.99 1.44
C ILE A 428 -20.93 12.78 0.50
N PRO A 429 -22.01 13.60 0.54
CA PRO A 429 -23.14 13.44 -0.39
C PRO A 429 -22.77 13.67 -1.86
N HIS A 430 -21.71 14.46 -2.14
CA HIS A 430 -21.31 14.90 -3.48
C HIS A 430 -20.18 14.03 -4.10
N GLY A 431 -20.00 12.80 -3.59
CA GLY A 431 -19.01 11.83 -4.10
C GLY A 431 -18.04 11.29 -3.06
N GLY A 432 -17.86 11.95 -1.90
CA GLY A 432 -17.00 11.48 -0.81
C GLY A 432 -17.45 10.15 -0.17
N TRP A 433 -18.67 9.68 -0.45
CA TRP A 433 -19.16 8.37 -0.01
C TRP A 433 -18.47 7.21 -0.72
N VAL A 434 -17.96 7.42 -1.96
CA VAL A 434 -17.38 6.35 -2.80
C VAL A 434 -16.17 5.70 -2.12
N PRO A 435 -15.11 6.42 -1.69
CA PRO A 435 -13.97 5.81 -1.02
C PRO A 435 -14.36 5.13 0.30
N LEU A 436 -15.35 5.65 1.03
CA LEU A 436 -15.84 5.03 2.26
C LEU A 436 -16.50 3.67 1.98
N VAL A 437 -17.33 3.57 0.92
CA VAL A 437 -17.93 2.30 0.50
C VAL A 437 -16.84 1.31 0.09
N ILE A 438 -15.87 1.73 -0.71
CA ILE A 438 -14.73 0.89 -1.10
C ILE A 438 -13.97 0.40 0.13
N ALA A 439 -13.69 1.29 1.08
CA ALA A 439 -12.98 0.95 2.31
C ALA A 439 -13.78 -0.04 3.18
N VAL A 440 -15.08 0.17 3.35
CA VAL A 440 -15.96 -0.75 4.10
C VAL A 440 -16.06 -2.12 3.43
N LEU A 441 -16.19 -2.17 2.11
CA LEU A 441 -16.21 -3.43 1.35
C LEU A 441 -14.88 -4.18 1.49
N THR A 442 -13.76 -3.49 1.30
CA THR A 442 -12.41 -4.07 1.41
C THR A 442 -12.14 -4.56 2.83
N LEU A 443 -12.46 -3.76 3.85
CA LEU A 443 -12.37 -4.17 5.26
C LEU A 443 -13.28 -5.38 5.54
N GLY A 444 -14.50 -5.40 4.99
CA GLY A 444 -15.44 -6.51 5.10
C GLY A 444 -14.90 -7.81 4.53
N LEU A 445 -14.24 -7.74 3.36
CA LEU A 445 -13.56 -8.88 2.74
C LEU A 445 -12.40 -9.39 3.62
N MET A 446 -11.52 -8.49 4.08
CA MET A 446 -10.37 -8.83 4.95
C MET A 446 -10.85 -9.43 6.28
N ALA A 447 -11.84 -8.82 6.92
CA ALA A 447 -12.41 -9.29 8.18
C ALA A 447 -13.11 -10.66 8.02
N THR A 448 -13.79 -10.88 6.89
CA THR A 448 -14.45 -12.15 6.58
C THR A 448 -13.41 -13.25 6.35
N TRP A 449 -12.38 -12.97 5.57
CA TRP A 449 -11.28 -13.92 5.35
C TRP A 449 -10.59 -14.32 6.66
N ARG A 450 -10.17 -13.34 7.46
CA ARG A 450 -9.51 -13.56 8.74
C ARG A 450 -10.37 -14.40 9.69
N ARG A 451 -11.66 -14.07 9.82
CA ARG A 451 -12.59 -14.82 10.67
C ARG A 451 -12.81 -16.24 10.16
N GLY A 452 -13.00 -16.40 8.84
CA GLY A 452 -13.16 -17.72 8.21
C GLY A 452 -11.94 -18.61 8.41
N ARG A 453 -10.72 -18.05 8.27
CA ARG A 453 -9.47 -18.78 8.56
C ARG A 453 -9.36 -19.20 10.03
N ALA A 454 -9.75 -18.34 10.97
CA ALA A 454 -9.74 -18.67 12.39
C ALA A 454 -10.72 -19.80 12.71
N VAL A 455 -11.95 -19.75 12.18
CA VAL A 455 -12.96 -20.81 12.35
C VAL A 455 -12.46 -22.13 11.76
N LEU A 456 -11.92 -22.11 10.55
CA LEU A 456 -11.35 -23.29 9.90
C LEU A 456 -10.22 -23.91 10.73
N THR A 457 -9.29 -23.07 11.24
CA THR A 457 -8.18 -23.54 12.07
C THR A 457 -8.69 -24.19 13.38
N MET A 458 -9.71 -23.62 14.01
CA MET A 458 -10.33 -24.23 15.21
C MET A 458 -10.97 -25.58 14.89
N ARG A 459 -11.74 -25.69 13.79
CA ARG A 459 -12.35 -26.97 13.39
C ARG A 459 -11.32 -28.05 13.11
N LEU A 460 -10.27 -27.72 12.37
CA LEU A 460 -9.19 -28.66 12.10
C LEU A 460 -8.44 -29.08 13.38
N ALA A 461 -8.33 -28.18 14.37
CA ALA A 461 -7.71 -28.50 15.65
C ALA A 461 -8.57 -29.42 16.52
N GLU A 462 -9.90 -29.28 16.49
CA GLU A 462 -10.85 -30.17 17.23
C GLU A 462 -10.73 -31.63 16.78
N GLU A 463 -10.46 -31.89 15.50
CA GLU A 463 -10.35 -33.24 14.91
C GLU A 463 -8.89 -33.75 14.89
N SER A 464 -7.94 -32.98 15.38
CA SER A 464 -6.51 -33.31 15.25
C SER A 464 -5.96 -34.12 16.43
N LEU A 465 -5.01 -35.01 16.12
CA LEU A 465 -4.27 -35.78 17.14
C LEU A 465 -2.98 -35.03 17.50
N PRO A 466 -2.55 -35.03 18.79
CA PRO A 466 -1.26 -34.51 19.19
C PRO A 466 -0.11 -35.25 18.49
N LEU A 467 0.80 -34.48 17.86
CA LEU A 467 1.90 -35.04 17.05
C LEU A 467 2.85 -35.92 17.88
N ASP A 468 3.22 -35.48 19.08
CA ASP A 468 4.18 -36.20 19.94
C ASP A 468 3.62 -37.57 20.41
N ALA A 469 2.32 -37.64 20.71
CA ALA A 469 1.66 -38.90 21.08
C ALA A 469 1.60 -39.88 19.89
N PHE A 470 1.32 -39.36 18.70
CA PHE A 470 1.31 -40.11 17.47
C PHE A 470 2.71 -40.67 17.15
N ILE A 471 3.76 -39.86 17.20
CA ILE A 471 5.13 -40.29 16.90
C ILE A 471 5.61 -41.35 17.87
N LYS A 472 5.36 -41.19 19.19
CA LYS A 472 5.72 -42.21 20.21
C LYS A 472 5.06 -43.55 19.95
N ARG A 473 3.82 -43.57 19.43
CA ARG A 473 3.10 -44.79 19.06
C ARG A 473 3.69 -45.39 17.78
N GLN A 474 3.95 -44.57 16.75
CA GLN A 474 4.41 -45.06 15.45
C GLN A 474 5.89 -45.46 15.43
N ALA A 475 6.73 -44.85 16.23
CA ALA A 475 8.13 -45.26 16.36
C ALA A 475 8.30 -46.66 16.96
N LYS A 476 7.26 -47.17 17.72
CA LYS A 476 7.25 -48.48 18.34
C LYS A 476 6.46 -49.55 17.53
N SER A 477 5.77 -49.15 16.47
CA SER A 477 4.93 -50.05 15.68
C SER A 477 5.73 -50.63 14.53
N SER A 478 5.77 -52.00 14.47
CA SER A 478 6.32 -52.75 13.34
C SER A 478 5.29 -53.00 12.23
N ASP A 479 4.02 -52.62 12.45
CA ASP A 479 2.91 -53.03 11.60
C ASP A 479 2.73 -52.19 10.33
N ILE A 480 3.46 -51.06 10.20
CA ILE A 480 3.37 -50.15 9.05
C ILE A 480 4.59 -50.32 8.14
N LEU A 481 4.32 -50.59 6.89
CA LEU A 481 5.36 -50.73 5.85
C LEU A 481 6.07 -49.40 5.65
N ARG A 482 7.41 -49.42 5.80
CA ARG A 482 8.27 -48.27 5.47
C ARG A 482 8.73 -48.36 4.02
N VAL A 483 8.38 -47.33 3.23
CA VAL A 483 8.84 -47.19 1.84
C VAL A 483 10.05 -46.27 1.75
N LYS A 484 10.96 -46.53 0.80
CA LYS A 484 12.17 -45.72 0.60
C LYS A 484 11.83 -44.27 0.25
N GLY A 485 12.66 -43.35 0.72
CA GLY A 485 12.61 -41.94 0.36
C GLY A 485 12.09 -41.01 1.46
N THR A 486 11.81 -39.79 1.09
CA THR A 486 11.39 -38.72 2.01
C THR A 486 10.00 -38.23 1.67
N ALA A 487 9.12 -38.19 2.67
CA ALA A 487 7.81 -37.55 2.61
C ALA A 487 7.81 -36.23 3.41
N VAL A 488 7.45 -35.15 2.77
CA VAL A 488 7.27 -33.83 3.38
C VAL A 488 5.77 -33.56 3.51
N PHE A 489 5.27 -33.49 4.74
CA PHE A 489 3.88 -33.14 5.04
C PHE A 489 3.78 -31.67 5.39
N MET A 490 3.13 -30.88 4.54
CA MET A 490 2.87 -29.46 4.80
C MET A 490 1.74 -29.32 5.80
N THR A 491 1.97 -28.55 6.87
CA THR A 491 0.98 -28.36 7.95
C THR A 491 0.90 -26.91 8.39
N SER A 492 -0.29 -26.49 8.81
CA SER A 492 -0.49 -25.18 9.43
C SER A 492 -0.18 -25.15 10.93
N SER A 493 -0.06 -26.31 11.58
CA SER A 493 0.25 -26.46 13.01
C SER A 493 1.47 -27.36 13.20
N SER A 494 2.40 -26.92 14.05
CA SER A 494 3.60 -27.70 14.39
C SER A 494 3.35 -28.83 15.40
N ASN A 495 2.20 -28.80 16.10
CA ASN A 495 1.93 -29.67 17.24
C ASN A 495 0.86 -30.74 16.98
N THR A 496 0.26 -30.75 15.79
CA THR A 496 -0.81 -31.69 15.42
C THR A 496 -0.42 -32.52 14.21
N VAL A 497 -0.95 -33.74 14.14
CA VAL A 497 -0.73 -34.63 13.00
C VAL A 497 -1.42 -34.06 11.76
N PRO A 498 -0.71 -33.88 10.64
CA PRO A 498 -1.33 -33.43 9.39
C PRO A 498 -2.41 -34.40 8.92
N ILE A 499 -3.58 -33.87 8.51
CA ILE A 499 -4.68 -34.69 8.00
C ILE A 499 -4.23 -35.53 6.79
N ALA A 500 -3.38 -34.98 5.94
CA ALA A 500 -2.80 -35.70 4.81
C ALA A 500 -2.01 -36.96 5.25
N LEU A 501 -1.32 -36.92 6.40
CA LEU A 501 -0.66 -38.09 6.95
C LEU A 501 -1.66 -39.14 7.45
N LEU A 502 -2.72 -38.71 8.14
CA LEU A 502 -3.76 -39.62 8.62
C LEU A 502 -4.47 -40.32 7.46
N HIS A 503 -4.79 -39.59 6.39
CA HIS A 503 -5.37 -40.19 5.18
C HIS A 503 -4.40 -41.15 4.47
N ASN A 504 -3.11 -40.76 4.36
CA ASN A 504 -2.11 -41.65 3.77
C ASN A 504 -1.99 -42.98 4.55
N LEU A 505 -1.97 -42.90 5.88
CA LEU A 505 -1.96 -44.11 6.73
C LEU A 505 -3.22 -44.93 6.63
N LYS A 506 -4.38 -44.28 6.63
CA LYS A 506 -5.69 -44.97 6.58
C LYS A 506 -5.90 -45.70 5.26
N HIS A 507 -5.52 -45.10 4.15
CA HIS A 507 -5.86 -45.64 2.83
C HIS A 507 -4.68 -46.38 2.17
N ASN A 508 -3.44 -45.89 2.29
CA ASN A 508 -2.27 -46.50 1.67
C ASN A 508 -1.51 -47.45 2.63
N GLN A 509 -1.70 -47.31 3.95
CA GLN A 509 -1.06 -48.12 5.00
C GLN A 509 0.48 -48.15 4.95
N VAL A 510 1.10 -47.05 4.44
CA VAL A 510 2.55 -46.91 4.30
C VAL A 510 3.06 -45.60 4.93
N LEU A 511 4.31 -45.65 5.38
CA LEU A 511 5.10 -44.46 5.77
C LEU A 511 6.43 -44.46 5.01
N HIS A 512 6.96 -43.29 4.71
CA HIS A 512 8.32 -43.18 4.19
C HIS A 512 9.36 -43.40 5.30
N GLU A 513 10.56 -43.80 4.92
CA GLU A 513 11.69 -43.94 5.86
C GLU A 513 11.95 -42.61 6.57
N ARG A 514 11.86 -41.48 5.84
CA ARG A 514 11.99 -40.15 6.40
C ARG A 514 10.69 -39.38 6.24
N VAL A 515 10.11 -38.97 7.37
CA VAL A 515 8.87 -38.18 7.46
C VAL A 515 9.19 -36.81 8.02
N VAL A 516 8.87 -35.77 7.29
CA VAL A 516 9.20 -34.38 7.64
C VAL A 516 7.92 -33.55 7.71
N PHE A 517 7.69 -32.92 8.84
CA PHE A 517 6.58 -31.98 9.03
C PHE A 517 7.07 -30.56 8.79
N VAL A 518 6.53 -29.90 7.78
CA VAL A 518 6.92 -28.52 7.43
C VAL A 518 5.81 -27.54 7.75
N THR A 519 6.12 -26.60 8.63
CA THR A 519 5.22 -25.47 8.95
C THR A 519 5.84 -24.17 8.45
N VAL A 520 5.06 -23.39 7.70
CA VAL A 520 5.48 -22.06 7.24
C VAL A 520 4.90 -21.00 8.17
N VAL A 521 5.78 -20.16 8.72
CA VAL A 521 5.43 -19.06 9.60
C VAL A 521 5.81 -17.74 8.94
N VAL A 522 4.86 -16.83 8.80
CA VAL A 522 5.15 -15.47 8.39
C VAL A 522 5.34 -14.62 9.65
N GLU A 523 6.51 -13.96 9.72
CA GLU A 523 6.89 -13.09 10.84
C GLU A 523 6.41 -11.65 10.61
N ASP A 524 6.23 -10.90 11.71
CA ASP A 524 5.83 -9.48 11.67
C ASP A 524 6.99 -8.54 11.23
N VAL A 525 7.94 -9.09 10.48
CA VAL A 525 9.07 -8.36 9.87
C VAL A 525 9.04 -8.54 8.36
N PRO A 526 9.53 -7.58 7.59
CA PRO A 526 9.50 -7.68 6.13
C PRO A 526 10.35 -8.84 5.60
N ARG A 527 11.54 -9.04 6.16
CA ARG A 527 12.48 -10.05 5.69
C ARG A 527 13.11 -10.81 6.85
N VAL A 528 13.18 -12.14 6.70
CA VAL A 528 13.93 -13.05 7.57
C VAL A 528 15.23 -13.44 6.85
N PRO A 529 16.41 -13.23 7.45
CA PRO A 529 17.69 -13.66 6.87
C PRO A 529 17.74 -15.16 6.64
N ALA A 530 18.51 -15.63 5.65
CA ALA A 530 18.62 -17.04 5.31
C ALA A 530 19.07 -17.92 6.49
N LYS A 531 19.97 -17.41 7.35
CA LYS A 531 20.46 -18.10 8.56
C LYS A 531 19.39 -18.38 9.60
N ASP A 532 18.35 -17.53 9.68
CA ASP A 532 17.27 -17.62 10.67
C ASP A 532 15.97 -18.19 10.06
N ARG A 533 16.02 -18.58 8.76
CA ARG A 533 14.86 -18.99 7.97
C ARG A 533 14.35 -20.37 8.32
N VAL A 534 15.22 -21.26 8.75
CA VAL A 534 14.86 -22.66 8.98
C VAL A 534 15.25 -23.07 10.39
N VAL A 535 14.32 -23.70 11.09
CA VAL A 535 14.56 -24.36 12.38
C VAL A 535 14.25 -25.84 12.18
N VAL A 536 15.21 -26.71 12.48
CA VAL A 536 15.10 -28.15 12.32
C VAL A 536 15.13 -28.84 13.69
N GLU A 537 14.15 -29.66 13.97
CA GLU A 537 14.04 -30.49 15.18
C GLU A 537 13.91 -31.97 14.78
N GLY A 538 14.78 -32.82 15.33
CA GLY A 538 14.59 -34.28 15.30
C GLY A 538 13.58 -34.68 16.38
N LEU A 539 12.52 -35.39 16.01
CA LEU A 539 11.47 -35.82 16.95
C LEU A 539 11.64 -37.27 17.41
N ALA A 540 11.97 -38.16 16.49
CA ALA A 540 12.29 -39.58 16.70
C ALA A 540 13.03 -40.09 15.47
N GLU A 541 13.46 -41.36 15.46
CA GLU A 541 14.12 -41.96 14.31
C GLU A 541 13.25 -41.89 13.05
N GLY A 542 13.75 -41.18 12.01
CA GLY A 542 13.05 -40.97 10.75
C GLY A 542 12.01 -39.84 10.76
N PHE A 543 11.74 -39.18 11.91
CA PHE A 543 10.76 -38.08 12.01
C PHE A 543 11.43 -36.75 12.33
N TYR A 544 11.10 -35.72 11.54
CA TYR A 544 11.66 -34.38 11.69
C TYR A 544 10.56 -33.32 11.64
N ARG A 545 10.74 -32.23 12.40
CA ARG A 545 9.92 -31.03 12.32
C ARG A 545 10.78 -29.90 11.77
N ILE A 546 10.27 -29.20 10.76
CA ILE A 546 10.92 -28.04 10.15
C ILE A 546 9.97 -26.86 10.21
N THR A 547 10.39 -25.79 10.87
CA THR A 547 9.69 -24.52 10.83
C THR A 547 10.42 -23.60 9.86
N VAL A 548 9.74 -23.19 8.78
CA VAL A 548 10.25 -22.25 7.80
C VAL A 548 9.67 -20.88 8.05
N ARG A 549 10.53 -19.88 8.26
CA ARG A 549 10.15 -18.51 8.59
C ARG A 549 10.35 -17.59 7.39
N TYR A 550 9.33 -16.82 7.07
CA TYR A 550 9.39 -15.78 6.04
C TYR A 550 8.91 -14.45 6.61
N GLY A 551 9.44 -13.35 6.11
CA GLY A 551 8.89 -12.03 6.35
C GLY A 551 7.70 -11.74 5.41
N PHE A 552 6.89 -10.74 5.75
CA PHE A 552 5.69 -10.40 4.98
C PHE A 552 5.98 -9.77 3.60
N SER A 553 7.22 -9.37 3.32
CA SER A 553 7.67 -8.92 1.99
C SER A 553 8.41 -10.02 1.21
N GLN A 554 8.45 -11.27 1.74
CA GLN A 554 9.10 -12.41 1.09
C GLN A 554 8.06 -13.40 0.56
N GLU A 555 8.39 -14.04 -0.55
CA GLU A 555 7.57 -15.14 -1.08
C GLU A 555 8.06 -16.49 -0.56
N PRO A 556 7.14 -17.32 -0.06
CA PRO A 556 7.50 -18.66 0.36
C PRO A 556 7.98 -19.53 -0.81
N ASN A 557 9.15 -20.15 -0.66
CA ASN A 557 9.69 -21.13 -1.59
C ASN A 557 10.26 -22.30 -0.78
N ILE A 558 9.47 -23.35 -0.65
CA ILE A 558 9.81 -24.49 0.20
C ILE A 558 11.01 -25.28 -0.34
N PRO A 559 11.12 -25.59 -1.65
CA PRO A 559 12.31 -26.25 -2.18
C PRO A 559 13.62 -25.51 -1.86
N LYS A 560 13.61 -24.15 -1.96
CA LYS A 560 14.79 -23.35 -1.59
C LYS A 560 15.06 -23.40 -0.08
N ALA A 561 14.00 -23.37 0.76
CA ALA A 561 14.16 -23.44 2.20
C ALA A 561 14.70 -24.80 2.66
N LEU A 562 14.23 -25.90 2.08
CA LEU A 562 14.71 -27.25 2.41
C LEU A 562 16.20 -27.45 2.09
N ARG A 563 16.75 -26.75 1.07
CA ARG A 563 18.19 -26.79 0.80
C ARG A 563 19.02 -26.19 1.94
N LEU A 564 18.48 -25.24 2.71
CA LEU A 564 19.15 -24.66 3.87
C LEU A 564 19.28 -25.64 5.03
N CYS A 565 18.46 -26.71 5.06
CA CYS A 565 18.53 -27.73 6.10
C CYS A 565 19.82 -28.56 6.05
N LYS A 566 20.59 -28.48 4.95
CA LYS A 566 21.92 -29.11 4.85
C LYS A 566 22.87 -28.65 5.95
N ALA A 567 22.77 -27.39 6.38
CA ALA A 567 23.55 -26.84 7.51
C ALA A 567 23.25 -27.54 8.85
N PHE A 568 22.12 -28.24 8.95
CA PHE A 568 21.68 -29.00 10.13
C PHE A 568 21.81 -30.52 9.94
N GLY A 569 22.59 -30.97 8.94
CA GLY A 569 22.79 -32.38 8.64
C GLY A 569 21.65 -33.08 7.91
N LEU A 570 20.65 -32.31 7.43
CA LEU A 570 19.48 -32.85 6.74
C LEU A 570 19.50 -32.46 5.26
N GLU A 571 19.87 -33.39 4.41
CA GLU A 571 19.94 -33.15 2.97
C GLU A 571 18.68 -33.64 2.26
N PHE A 572 18.16 -32.79 1.36
CA PHE A 572 16.96 -33.06 0.57
C PHE A 572 17.29 -33.05 -0.92
N ASP A 573 17.03 -34.16 -1.58
CA ASP A 573 16.84 -34.18 -3.02
C ASP A 573 15.38 -33.88 -3.31
N VAL A 574 15.11 -32.71 -3.84
CA VAL A 574 13.75 -32.22 -4.12
C VAL A 574 13.04 -33.13 -5.12
N MET A 575 13.77 -33.74 -6.06
CA MET A 575 13.19 -34.63 -7.06
C MET A 575 12.97 -36.06 -6.57
N ALA A 576 13.58 -36.44 -5.46
CA ALA A 576 13.35 -37.69 -4.75
C ALA A 576 12.43 -37.55 -3.53
N THR A 577 11.91 -36.32 -3.30
CA THR A 577 11.03 -36.00 -2.16
C THR A 577 9.59 -35.93 -2.62
N SER A 578 8.67 -36.59 -1.91
CA SER A 578 7.22 -36.48 -2.12
C SER A 578 6.62 -35.44 -1.16
N PHE A 579 5.85 -34.49 -1.69
CA PHE A 579 5.20 -33.44 -0.92
C PHE A 579 3.72 -33.77 -0.74
N PHE A 580 3.27 -33.90 0.49
CA PHE A 580 1.87 -34.18 0.83
C PHE A 580 1.18 -32.93 1.34
N LEU A 581 0.07 -32.57 0.70
CA LEU A 581 -0.76 -31.41 1.02
C LEU A 581 -2.18 -31.84 1.37
N GLY A 582 -2.78 -31.23 2.39
CA GLY A 582 -4.22 -31.30 2.60
C GLY A 582 -4.92 -30.25 1.73
N ARG A 583 -5.96 -30.66 1.02
CA ARG A 583 -6.87 -29.78 0.28
C ARG A 583 -8.22 -29.76 0.96
N GLU A 584 -8.54 -28.66 1.64
CA GLU A 584 -9.83 -28.52 2.33
C GLU A 584 -10.92 -28.09 1.33
N THR A 585 -11.99 -28.89 1.21
CA THR A 585 -13.22 -28.50 0.53
C THR A 585 -14.21 -28.02 1.58
N LEU A 586 -14.48 -26.71 1.58
CA LEU A 586 -15.32 -26.06 2.57
C LEU A 586 -16.80 -26.21 2.23
N ILE A 587 -17.58 -26.69 3.19
CA ILE A 587 -19.03 -26.84 3.08
C ILE A 587 -19.69 -25.89 4.10
N PRO A 588 -20.55 -24.95 3.67
CA PRO A 588 -21.29 -24.09 4.57
C PRO A 588 -22.24 -24.90 5.43
N LYS A 589 -22.38 -24.55 6.72
CA LYS A 589 -23.30 -25.18 7.66
C LYS A 589 -24.25 -24.16 8.29
N MET A 590 -25.51 -24.48 8.41
CA MET A 590 -26.45 -23.71 9.24
C MET A 590 -26.06 -23.84 10.72
N ASN A 591 -25.98 -22.71 11.44
CA ASN A 591 -25.48 -22.60 12.83
C ASN A 591 -23.94 -22.63 12.97
N SER A 592 -23.22 -22.02 12.05
CA SER A 592 -21.78 -21.82 12.20
C SER A 592 -21.45 -20.63 13.14
N GLN A 593 -20.17 -20.51 13.51
CA GLN A 593 -19.66 -19.37 14.30
C GLN A 593 -19.61 -18.05 13.50
N MET A 594 -20.13 -18.03 12.28
CA MET A 594 -20.13 -16.91 11.36
C MET A 594 -21.49 -16.78 10.68
N ALA A 595 -21.94 -15.55 10.37
CA ALA A 595 -23.18 -15.35 9.64
C ALA A 595 -23.12 -16.05 8.26
N LEU A 596 -24.20 -16.71 7.84
CA LEU A 596 -24.26 -17.56 6.66
C LEU A 596 -23.77 -16.87 5.37
N TRP A 597 -24.11 -15.58 5.17
CA TRP A 597 -23.65 -14.82 4.01
C TRP A 597 -22.13 -14.60 4.00
N ARG A 598 -21.52 -14.38 5.18
CA ARG A 598 -20.06 -14.26 5.31
C ARG A 598 -19.37 -15.60 5.08
N GLU A 599 -19.97 -16.67 5.52
CA GLU A 599 -19.47 -18.03 5.32
C GLU A 599 -19.47 -18.39 3.83
N LYS A 600 -20.58 -18.12 3.11
CA LYS A 600 -20.64 -18.28 1.66
C LYS A 600 -19.58 -17.43 0.95
N LEU A 601 -19.40 -16.19 1.38
CA LEU A 601 -18.35 -15.30 0.85
C LEU A 601 -16.95 -15.88 1.10
N PHE A 602 -16.67 -16.38 2.31
CA PHE A 602 -15.40 -17.03 2.63
C PHE A 602 -15.14 -18.27 1.77
N VAL A 603 -16.15 -19.11 1.53
CA VAL A 603 -16.05 -20.26 0.64
C VAL A 603 -15.71 -19.84 -0.80
N VAL A 604 -16.36 -18.79 -1.32
CA VAL A 604 -16.03 -18.23 -2.65
C VAL A 604 -14.59 -17.73 -2.69
N MET A 605 -14.17 -16.96 -1.68
CA MET A 605 -12.79 -16.45 -1.57
C MET A 605 -11.77 -17.61 -1.48
N SER A 606 -12.10 -18.68 -0.75
CA SER A 606 -11.23 -19.85 -0.64
C SER A 606 -11.09 -20.60 -1.96
N ARG A 607 -12.19 -20.78 -2.71
CA ARG A 607 -12.18 -21.43 -4.03
C ARG A 607 -11.39 -20.65 -5.08
N THR A 608 -11.36 -19.34 -4.97
CA THR A 608 -10.60 -18.46 -5.88
C THR A 608 -9.13 -18.28 -5.47
N SER A 609 -8.72 -18.84 -4.34
CA SER A 609 -7.34 -18.81 -3.86
C SER A 609 -6.42 -19.66 -4.74
N VAL A 610 -5.19 -19.21 -4.92
CA VAL A 610 -4.14 -19.99 -5.60
C VAL A 610 -3.84 -21.26 -4.83
N SER A 611 -3.53 -22.35 -5.53
CA SER A 611 -3.20 -23.63 -4.92
C SER A 611 -2.02 -23.51 -3.96
N ALA A 612 -1.97 -24.38 -2.95
CA ALA A 612 -0.80 -24.40 -2.06
C ALA A 612 0.47 -24.85 -2.81
N THR A 613 0.32 -25.72 -3.79
CA THR A 613 1.39 -26.19 -4.67
C THR A 613 2.08 -25.02 -5.37
N ASP A 614 1.32 -24.13 -6.01
CA ASP A 614 1.86 -22.98 -6.73
C ASP A 614 2.39 -21.91 -5.76
N PHE A 615 1.65 -21.64 -4.68
CA PHE A 615 2.04 -20.62 -3.70
C PHE A 615 3.36 -20.93 -3.00
N PHE A 616 3.61 -22.19 -2.65
CA PHE A 616 4.86 -22.66 -2.03
C PHE A 616 5.94 -23.07 -3.03
N LYS A 617 5.68 -22.93 -4.35
CA LYS A 617 6.56 -23.25 -5.47
C LYS A 617 7.05 -24.71 -5.41
N LEU A 618 6.14 -25.63 -5.06
CA LEU A 618 6.43 -27.07 -5.04
C LEU A 618 6.48 -27.64 -6.46
N PRO A 619 7.36 -28.65 -6.74
CA PRO A 619 7.39 -29.29 -8.05
C PRO A 619 6.09 -30.11 -8.27
N PRO A 620 5.27 -29.78 -9.31
CA PRO A 620 3.93 -30.36 -9.45
C PRO A 620 3.92 -31.89 -9.58
N ASN A 621 4.95 -32.47 -10.20
CA ASN A 621 5.11 -33.91 -10.39
C ASN A 621 5.54 -34.67 -9.12
N ARG A 622 5.74 -33.99 -7.99
CA ARG A 622 6.14 -34.55 -6.69
C ARG A 622 5.13 -34.25 -5.59
N VAL A 623 3.96 -33.71 -5.95
CA VAL A 623 2.93 -33.33 -5.00
C VAL A 623 1.79 -34.36 -5.01
N VAL A 624 1.36 -34.76 -3.81
CA VAL A 624 0.16 -35.56 -3.56
C VAL A 624 -0.81 -34.67 -2.77
N GLU A 625 -1.92 -34.29 -3.38
CA GLU A 625 -2.99 -33.55 -2.72
C GLU A 625 -4.08 -34.52 -2.20
N LEU A 626 -4.33 -34.51 -0.90
CA LEU A 626 -5.35 -35.33 -0.26
C LEU A 626 -6.52 -34.44 0.16
N GLY A 627 -7.69 -34.70 -0.45
CA GLY A 627 -8.91 -33.93 -0.22
C GLY A 627 -9.59 -34.27 1.09
N THR A 628 -10.00 -33.26 1.85
CA THR A 628 -10.83 -33.39 3.06
C THR A 628 -11.98 -32.42 2.98
N GLN A 629 -13.21 -32.88 3.28
CA GLN A 629 -14.38 -32.02 3.41
C GLN A 629 -14.45 -31.49 4.85
N VAL A 630 -14.56 -30.18 4.99
CA VAL A 630 -14.64 -29.51 6.29
C VAL A 630 -15.94 -28.71 6.35
N GLN A 631 -16.79 -28.98 7.34
CA GLN A 631 -17.97 -28.19 7.66
C GLN A 631 -17.56 -27.01 8.55
N LEU A 632 -17.87 -25.78 8.10
CA LEU A 632 -17.50 -24.54 8.81
C LEU A 632 -18.40 -24.25 10.01
#